data_ab8cbebba3aae73ceaf1f5ab98210afc
#
_entry.id   ab8cbebba3aae73ceaf1f5ab98210afc
#
_cell.length_a   1.000
_cell.length_b   1.000
_cell.length_c   1.000
_cell.angle_alpha   90.00
_cell.angle_beta   90.00
_cell.angle_gamma   90.00
#
_symmetry.space_group_name_H-M   'P 1'
#
loop_
_entity.id
_entity.type
_entity.pdbx_description
1 polymer ?
#
loop_
_entity_poly.entity_id
_entity_poly.type
_entity_poly.pdbx_seq_one_letter_code
_entity_poly.pdbx_strand_id
1 'polypeptide(L)'
;MADPATEIPRAFVQKCLASNEMGDATLYIAKNAGKRLLNQTSGEWMKWVGHHWEIDKNSSEALAAMELVVSEYRQEAKRLVDEISDAKDTTVKNGLMAKQKELYRRIDRLRSVRGTNNALTYTARCEDRLIVNQDDFDKDPWALPCKNGVIDLKTGQLWPGDPKDLLMKYCPHEWQGLDAPAPMWEKAILDMMNGNQEMADFINRLFGYSITGLTTEHVLPVFWGKGRNGKSLLVETLRFVLGEMAAPIRSEMLLDQAFMKSSSGPNPDIMGLKGLRIAFANETDSGRHLSTSQVKQLTGADSLVARNPHDKYETRFYPTHTLYLLTNNKPHVPSWDFAIWKRLILIPFGISFVDEPRHPDERLIDKELGEKLKQEAAGILAWLVRGCLVWQFQGLNYPQLVMESTGEYRNEEDFTADFVDECCIIGKEYKCRASDLYDSFTRWWEDNQGKKVPSQKVFGKVMAQKFDRKKNMVFYYHGLGLLETPLDA
;
A
#
# COMPACT_ATOMS: atom_id res chain seq x y z
N MET A 1 -4.42 -29.50 -11.23
CA MET A 1 -3.70 -30.72 -11.67
C MET A 1 -2.24 -30.46 -11.43
N ALA A 2 -1.56 -31.30 -10.64
CA ALA A 2 -0.13 -31.17 -10.40
C ALA A 2 0.60 -31.38 -11.73
N ASP A 3 1.44 -30.41 -12.08
CA ASP A 3 2.36 -30.52 -13.22
C ASP A 3 3.18 -31.78 -13.04
N PRO A 4 3.30 -32.68 -14.05
CA PRO A 4 4.09 -33.87 -13.94
C PRO A 4 5.52 -33.48 -13.61
N ALA A 5 6.02 -33.89 -12.47
CA ALA A 5 7.39 -33.66 -12.02
C ALA A 5 8.32 -33.93 -13.20
N THR A 6 8.94 -32.92 -13.76
CA THR A 6 9.86 -33.00 -14.88
C THR A 6 10.92 -34.00 -14.45
N GLU A 7 10.91 -35.18 -15.05
CA GLU A 7 11.84 -36.28 -14.73
C GLU A 7 13.25 -35.79 -15.03
N ILE A 8 14.07 -35.69 -14.01
CA ILE A 8 15.44 -35.19 -14.19
C ILE A 8 16.25 -36.28 -14.93
N PRO A 9 16.87 -35.95 -16.07
CA PRO A 9 17.64 -36.90 -16.83
C PRO A 9 18.78 -37.49 -15.98
N ARG A 10 18.99 -38.80 -16.04
CA ARG A 10 20.08 -39.50 -15.31
C ARG A 10 21.45 -38.84 -15.54
N ALA A 11 21.76 -38.45 -16.78
CA ALA A 11 23.00 -37.77 -17.12
C ALA A 11 23.21 -36.46 -16.33
N PHE A 12 22.10 -35.71 -16.05
CA PHE A 12 22.17 -34.51 -15.23
C PHE A 12 22.48 -34.85 -13.77
N VAL A 13 21.85 -35.91 -13.19
CA VAL A 13 22.13 -36.38 -11.82
C VAL A 13 23.60 -36.77 -11.69
N GLN A 14 24.13 -37.50 -12.67
CA GLN A 14 25.55 -37.89 -12.69
C GLN A 14 26.50 -36.71 -12.80
N LYS A 15 26.16 -35.69 -13.61
CA LYS A 15 26.93 -34.43 -13.69
C LYS A 15 26.93 -33.71 -12.33
N CYS A 16 25.79 -33.64 -11.66
CA CYS A 16 25.68 -33.05 -10.32
C CYS A 16 26.53 -33.80 -9.28
N LEU A 17 26.53 -35.14 -9.32
CA LEU A 17 27.37 -35.95 -8.44
C LEU A 17 28.87 -35.67 -8.61
N ALA A 18 29.33 -35.42 -9.83
CA ALA A 18 30.73 -35.10 -10.13
C ALA A 18 31.15 -33.70 -9.64
N SER A 19 30.18 -32.82 -9.34
CA SER A 19 30.44 -31.41 -8.99
C SER A 19 30.34 -31.09 -7.49
N ASN A 20 30.43 -32.12 -6.64
CA ASN A 20 30.41 -31.97 -5.17
C ASN A 20 29.22 -31.11 -4.65
N GLU A 21 29.44 -30.25 -3.64
CA GLU A 21 28.39 -29.43 -3.01
C GLU A 21 27.70 -28.47 -4.01
N MET A 22 28.44 -27.99 -5.01
CA MET A 22 27.88 -27.20 -6.11
C MET A 22 26.89 -28.03 -6.94
N GLY A 23 27.18 -29.32 -7.18
CA GLY A 23 26.26 -30.21 -7.86
C GLY A 23 25.00 -30.52 -7.05
N ASP A 24 25.13 -30.65 -5.70
CA ASP A 24 23.99 -30.81 -4.81
C ASP A 24 23.05 -29.57 -4.91
N ALA A 25 23.63 -28.37 -4.91
CA ALA A 25 22.90 -27.13 -5.09
C ALA A 25 22.22 -27.03 -6.47
N THR A 26 22.92 -27.42 -7.53
CA THR A 26 22.38 -27.45 -8.90
C THR A 26 21.16 -28.36 -9.00
N LEU A 27 21.26 -29.56 -8.41
CA LEU A 27 20.15 -30.52 -8.38
C LEU A 27 18.99 -30.03 -7.51
N TYR A 28 19.30 -29.38 -6.38
CA TYR A 28 18.30 -28.73 -5.53
C TYR A 28 17.53 -27.65 -6.30
N ILE A 29 18.22 -26.77 -7.04
CA ILE A 29 17.62 -25.71 -7.86
C ILE A 29 16.67 -26.34 -8.88
N ALA A 30 17.11 -27.35 -9.61
CA ALA A 30 16.30 -28.00 -10.63
C ALA A 30 15.00 -28.63 -10.05
N LYS A 31 15.05 -29.16 -8.82
CA LYS A 31 13.88 -29.76 -8.15
C LYS A 31 12.94 -28.74 -7.52
N ASN A 32 13.43 -27.54 -7.25
CA ASN A 32 12.70 -26.52 -6.50
C ASN A 32 12.36 -25.26 -7.32
N ALA A 33 12.72 -25.21 -8.62
CA ALA A 33 12.34 -24.13 -9.52
C ALA A 33 10.82 -23.93 -9.52
N GLY A 34 10.37 -22.68 -9.34
CA GLY A 34 8.96 -22.33 -9.20
C GLY A 34 8.26 -22.76 -7.90
N LYS A 35 8.98 -23.41 -6.98
CA LYS A 35 8.45 -23.87 -5.69
C LYS A 35 9.08 -23.16 -4.50
N ARG A 36 10.34 -22.76 -4.63
CA ARG A 36 11.13 -22.09 -3.58
C ARG A 36 11.98 -20.99 -4.17
N LEU A 37 12.14 -19.91 -3.41
CA LEU A 37 13.02 -18.79 -3.70
C LEU A 37 13.77 -18.38 -2.44
N LEU A 38 14.96 -17.83 -2.62
CA LEU A 38 15.69 -17.13 -1.56
C LEU A 38 15.59 -15.62 -1.81
N ASN A 39 14.97 -14.90 -0.89
CA ASN A 39 15.01 -13.46 -0.90
C ASN A 39 16.39 -12.98 -0.41
N GLN A 40 17.21 -12.49 -1.31
CA GLN A 40 18.59 -12.11 -1.01
C GLN A 40 18.65 -10.89 -0.06
N THR A 41 17.66 -10.03 -0.10
CA THR A 41 17.62 -8.81 0.72
C THR A 41 17.39 -9.14 2.19
N SER A 42 16.43 -10.03 2.50
CA SER A 42 16.13 -10.44 3.88
C SER A 42 16.90 -11.69 4.33
N GLY A 43 17.43 -12.46 3.40
CA GLY A 43 18.05 -13.76 3.68
C GLY A 43 17.04 -14.87 3.97
N GLU A 44 15.77 -14.64 3.73
CA GLU A 44 14.68 -15.58 4.02
C GLU A 44 14.35 -16.46 2.81
N TRP A 45 14.12 -17.75 3.08
CA TRP A 45 13.54 -18.65 2.10
C TRP A 45 12.03 -18.39 1.97
N MET A 46 11.52 -18.57 0.77
CA MET A 46 10.12 -18.43 0.42
C MET A 46 9.61 -19.68 -0.25
N LYS A 47 8.34 -19.99 -0.05
CA LYS A 47 7.63 -21.10 -0.66
C LYS A 47 6.46 -20.60 -1.51
N TRP A 48 6.23 -21.26 -2.63
CA TRP A 48 5.07 -21.02 -3.48
C TRP A 48 3.84 -21.80 -2.96
N VAL A 49 2.73 -21.12 -2.76
CA VAL A 49 1.48 -21.71 -2.24
C VAL A 49 0.35 -21.75 -3.28
N GLY A 50 0.69 -21.62 -4.57
CA GLY A 50 -0.27 -21.73 -5.68
C GLY A 50 -0.72 -20.39 -6.27
N HIS A 51 -0.66 -19.29 -5.54
CA HIS A 51 -1.09 -17.97 -5.99
C HIS A 51 -0.22 -16.82 -5.46
N HIS A 52 0.66 -17.09 -4.49
CA HIS A 52 1.62 -16.11 -3.97
C HIS A 52 2.80 -16.81 -3.29
N TRP A 53 3.83 -16.03 -2.94
CA TRP A 53 5.00 -16.46 -2.20
C TRP A 53 4.86 -16.15 -0.71
N GLU A 54 4.98 -17.15 0.13
CA GLU A 54 5.02 -17.02 1.58
C GLU A 54 6.44 -17.15 2.12
N ILE A 55 6.75 -16.46 3.22
CA ILE A 55 7.99 -16.65 3.96
C ILE A 55 8.01 -18.05 4.56
N ASP A 56 9.04 -18.84 4.25
CA ASP A 56 9.31 -20.13 4.88
C ASP A 56 9.98 -19.91 6.24
N LYS A 57 9.16 -19.82 7.29
CA LYS A 57 9.63 -19.55 8.66
C LYS A 57 10.70 -20.56 9.08
N ASN A 58 11.85 -20.03 9.53
CA ASN A 58 13.03 -20.83 9.92
C ASN A 58 13.60 -21.70 8.78
N SER A 59 13.28 -21.41 7.52
CA SER A 59 13.70 -22.18 6.35
C SER A 59 13.35 -23.67 6.43
N SER A 60 12.30 -24.02 7.16
CA SER A 60 11.96 -25.40 7.50
C SER A 60 11.64 -26.25 6.27
N GLU A 61 10.88 -25.69 5.32
CA GLU A 61 10.52 -26.39 4.10
C GLU A 61 11.67 -26.39 3.08
N ALA A 62 12.49 -25.34 3.04
CA ALA A 62 13.69 -25.31 2.22
C ALA A 62 14.70 -26.40 2.67
N LEU A 63 14.90 -26.53 3.98
CA LEU A 63 15.73 -27.59 4.55
C LEU A 63 15.18 -28.99 4.26
N ALA A 64 13.88 -29.18 4.48
CA ALA A 64 13.21 -30.47 4.23
C ALA A 64 13.27 -30.90 2.73
N ALA A 65 13.23 -29.91 1.83
CA ALA A 65 13.31 -30.14 0.40
C ALA A 65 14.66 -30.73 -0.07
N MET A 66 15.70 -30.74 0.75
CA MET A 66 16.94 -31.45 0.46
C MET A 66 16.72 -32.94 0.30
N GLU A 67 15.68 -33.53 0.92
CA GLU A 67 15.31 -34.93 0.72
C GLU A 67 14.92 -35.24 -0.74
N LEU A 68 14.52 -34.25 -1.54
CA LEU A 68 14.31 -34.43 -2.98
C LEU A 68 15.63 -34.76 -3.69
N VAL A 69 16.72 -34.08 -3.33
CA VAL A 69 18.07 -34.36 -3.84
C VAL A 69 18.53 -35.73 -3.39
N VAL A 70 18.35 -36.03 -2.11
CA VAL A 70 18.66 -37.36 -1.53
C VAL A 70 17.88 -38.46 -2.23
N SER A 71 16.62 -38.25 -2.58
CA SER A 71 15.79 -39.23 -3.30
C SER A 71 16.34 -39.55 -4.69
N GLU A 72 16.79 -38.53 -5.45
CA GLU A 72 17.42 -38.74 -6.75
C GLU A 72 18.72 -39.55 -6.63
N TYR A 73 19.54 -39.22 -5.65
CA TYR A 73 20.78 -39.96 -5.39
C TYR A 73 20.52 -41.41 -4.93
N ARG A 74 19.45 -41.67 -4.18
CA ARG A 74 19.04 -43.04 -3.84
C ARG A 74 18.57 -43.83 -5.06
N GLN A 75 17.85 -43.19 -5.98
CA GLN A 75 17.44 -43.84 -7.23
C GLN A 75 18.66 -44.22 -8.06
N GLU A 76 19.66 -43.32 -8.16
CA GLU A 76 20.91 -43.65 -8.84
C GLU A 76 21.68 -44.75 -8.13
N ALA A 77 21.71 -44.77 -6.78
CA ALA A 77 22.34 -45.83 -6.01
C ALA A 77 21.68 -47.21 -6.27
N LYS A 78 20.36 -47.26 -6.42
CA LYS A 78 19.61 -48.50 -6.78
C LYS A 78 19.97 -48.95 -8.19
N ARG A 79 20.02 -48.05 -9.18
CA ARG A 79 20.43 -48.38 -10.55
C ARG A 79 21.85 -49.00 -10.59
N LEU A 80 22.78 -48.46 -9.77
CA LEU A 80 24.12 -49.03 -9.64
C LEU A 80 24.13 -50.44 -9.08
N VAL A 81 23.15 -50.87 -8.25
CA VAL A 81 23.01 -52.25 -7.78
C VAL A 81 22.80 -53.19 -8.95
N ASP A 82 21.88 -52.83 -9.86
CA ASP A 82 21.57 -53.64 -11.03
C ASP A 82 22.78 -53.72 -11.96
N GLU A 83 23.44 -52.60 -12.22
CA GLU A 83 24.68 -52.55 -13.05
C GLU A 83 25.82 -53.36 -12.45
N ILE A 84 25.99 -53.37 -11.12
CA ILE A 84 26.99 -54.20 -10.42
C ILE A 84 26.67 -55.66 -10.56
N SER A 85 25.37 -56.03 -10.51
CA SER A 85 24.93 -57.42 -10.71
C SER A 85 25.22 -57.92 -12.11
N ASP A 86 25.04 -57.10 -13.12
CA ASP A 86 25.19 -57.44 -14.54
C ASP A 86 26.64 -57.37 -15.03
N ALA A 87 27.54 -56.70 -14.26
CA ALA A 87 28.95 -56.55 -14.65
C ALA A 87 29.72 -57.87 -14.59
N LYS A 88 30.23 -58.30 -15.75
CA LYS A 88 31.07 -59.54 -15.89
C LYS A 88 32.54 -59.26 -15.59
N ASP A 89 33.02 -58.03 -15.83
CA ASP A 89 34.40 -57.58 -15.59
C ASP A 89 34.57 -57.18 -14.13
N THR A 90 35.54 -57.76 -13.43
CA THR A 90 35.84 -57.51 -12.02
C THR A 90 36.30 -56.01 -11.80
N THR A 91 37.04 -55.48 -12.76
CA THR A 91 37.51 -54.07 -12.67
C THR A 91 36.35 -53.09 -12.77
N VAL A 92 35.43 -53.32 -13.72
CA VAL A 92 34.20 -52.56 -13.88
C VAL A 92 33.32 -52.67 -12.62
N LYS A 93 33.14 -53.88 -12.12
CA LYS A 93 32.37 -54.16 -10.90
C LYS A 93 32.92 -53.42 -9.68
N ASN A 94 34.22 -53.44 -9.47
CA ASN A 94 34.87 -52.71 -8.37
C ASN A 94 34.71 -51.21 -8.51
N GLY A 95 34.79 -50.67 -9.72
CA GLY A 95 34.57 -49.26 -10.00
C GLY A 95 33.13 -48.81 -9.69
N LEU A 96 32.14 -49.62 -10.06
CA LEU A 96 30.72 -49.34 -9.75
C LEU A 96 30.45 -49.44 -8.24
N MET A 97 31.02 -50.41 -7.54
CA MET A 97 30.90 -50.51 -6.07
C MET A 97 31.52 -49.30 -5.35
N ALA A 98 32.66 -48.80 -5.83
CA ALA A 98 33.28 -47.60 -5.28
C ALA A 98 32.38 -46.36 -5.47
N LYS A 99 31.79 -46.17 -6.65
CA LYS A 99 30.83 -45.11 -6.94
C LYS A 99 29.59 -45.20 -6.04
N GLN A 100 29.03 -46.41 -5.87
CA GLN A 100 27.89 -46.63 -5.01
C GLN A 100 28.20 -46.25 -3.54
N LYS A 101 29.36 -46.66 -3.02
CA LYS A 101 29.81 -46.35 -1.66
C LYS A 101 29.98 -44.82 -1.46
N GLU A 102 30.52 -44.14 -2.44
CA GLU A 102 30.67 -42.68 -2.42
C GLU A 102 29.31 -42.01 -2.41
N LEU A 103 28.37 -42.50 -3.19
CA LEU A 103 27.01 -41.98 -3.26
C LEU A 103 26.25 -42.10 -1.92
N TYR A 104 26.36 -43.24 -1.24
CA TYR A 104 25.79 -43.41 0.09
C TYR A 104 26.43 -42.45 1.11
N ARG A 105 27.73 -42.22 1.07
CA ARG A 105 28.39 -41.19 1.92
C ARG A 105 27.88 -39.81 1.62
N ARG A 106 27.58 -39.52 0.35
CA ARG A 106 26.99 -38.23 -0.05
C ARG A 106 25.60 -38.07 0.52
N ILE A 107 24.76 -39.07 0.44
CA ILE A 107 23.41 -39.11 1.00
C ILE A 107 23.47 -38.86 2.51
N ASP A 108 24.32 -39.57 3.24
CA ASP A 108 24.47 -39.41 4.70
C ASP A 108 24.91 -37.97 5.06
N ARG A 109 25.85 -37.42 4.28
CA ARG A 109 26.30 -36.03 4.47
C ARG A 109 25.16 -35.03 4.26
N LEU A 110 24.37 -35.17 3.20
CA LEU A 110 23.25 -34.27 2.89
C LEU A 110 22.13 -34.33 3.93
N ARG A 111 22.02 -35.38 4.71
CA ARG A 111 21.09 -35.54 5.82
C ARG A 111 21.62 -34.94 7.12
N SER A 112 22.85 -34.47 7.17
CA SER A 112 23.37 -33.70 8.30
C SER A 112 23.04 -32.23 8.14
N VAL A 113 22.81 -31.52 9.26
CA VAL A 113 22.57 -30.08 9.29
C VAL A 113 23.64 -29.31 8.51
N ARG A 114 24.91 -29.67 8.70
CA ARG A 114 26.04 -29.01 8.03
C ARG A 114 26.00 -29.23 6.51
N GLY A 115 25.75 -30.44 6.07
CA GLY A 115 25.72 -30.80 4.64
C GLY A 115 24.55 -30.12 3.92
N THR A 116 23.36 -30.12 4.53
CA THR A 116 22.18 -29.40 4.02
C THR A 116 22.45 -27.89 3.90
N ASN A 117 22.96 -27.27 4.96
CA ASN A 117 23.24 -25.84 4.95
C ASN A 117 24.31 -25.45 3.92
N ASN A 118 25.35 -26.27 3.75
CA ASN A 118 26.36 -26.04 2.73
C ASN A 118 25.77 -26.08 1.33
N ALA A 119 24.94 -27.08 0.99
CA ALA A 119 24.29 -27.15 -0.29
C ALA A 119 23.35 -25.97 -0.54
N LEU A 120 22.52 -25.60 0.45
CA LEU A 120 21.67 -24.39 0.36
C LEU A 120 22.46 -23.10 0.19
N THR A 121 23.60 -22.96 0.86
CA THR A 121 24.48 -21.79 0.68
C THR A 121 25.02 -21.69 -0.75
N TYR A 122 25.31 -22.82 -1.40
CA TYR A 122 25.77 -22.82 -2.79
C TYR A 122 24.66 -22.46 -3.79
N THR A 123 23.37 -22.61 -3.46
CA THR A 123 22.27 -22.18 -4.37
C THR A 123 22.40 -20.69 -4.75
N ALA A 124 22.91 -19.86 -3.82
CA ALA A 124 23.18 -18.46 -4.06
C ALA A 124 24.35 -18.19 -5.03
N ARG A 125 25.13 -19.20 -5.37
CA ARG A 125 26.35 -19.09 -6.20
C ARG A 125 26.25 -19.80 -7.55
N CYS A 126 25.17 -20.56 -7.78
CA CYS A 126 24.91 -21.22 -9.05
C CYS A 126 24.39 -20.23 -10.10
N GLU A 127 24.58 -20.51 -11.39
CA GLU A 127 24.10 -19.68 -12.49
C GLU A 127 22.57 -19.58 -12.50
N ASP A 128 21.87 -20.71 -12.44
CA ASP A 128 20.41 -20.82 -12.36
C ASP A 128 19.94 -20.75 -10.91
N ARG A 129 20.16 -19.65 -10.25
CA ARG A 129 19.89 -19.49 -8.83
C ARG A 129 18.42 -19.20 -8.50
N LEU A 130 17.95 -19.76 -7.39
CA LEU A 130 16.64 -19.47 -6.81
C LEU A 130 16.66 -18.14 -6.02
N ILE A 131 17.17 -17.06 -6.60
CA ILE A 131 17.36 -15.79 -5.89
C ILE A 131 16.54 -14.70 -6.52
N VAL A 132 15.87 -13.95 -5.65
CA VAL A 132 15.15 -12.72 -5.99
C VAL A 132 15.51 -11.63 -4.97
N ASN A 133 15.40 -10.39 -5.38
CA ASN A 133 15.50 -9.28 -4.46
C ASN A 133 14.12 -8.92 -3.94
N GLN A 134 14.07 -8.32 -2.75
CA GLN A 134 12.81 -7.86 -2.20
C GLN A 134 12.04 -6.91 -3.14
N ASP A 135 12.76 -6.16 -3.97
CA ASP A 135 12.17 -5.17 -4.89
C ASP A 135 11.61 -5.80 -6.17
N ASP A 136 11.80 -7.11 -6.36
CA ASP A 136 11.23 -7.82 -7.50
C ASP A 136 9.78 -8.27 -7.28
N PHE A 137 9.33 -8.29 -6.01
CA PHE A 137 7.97 -8.68 -5.65
C PHE A 137 6.95 -7.55 -5.86
N ASP A 138 5.69 -7.97 -6.10
CA ASP A 138 4.48 -7.13 -6.18
C ASP A 138 4.59 -5.96 -7.19
N LYS A 139 5.30 -6.17 -8.31
CA LYS A 139 5.50 -5.13 -9.34
C LYS A 139 4.29 -4.90 -10.22
N ASP A 140 3.44 -5.90 -10.44
CA ASP A 140 2.24 -5.72 -11.25
C ASP A 140 1.12 -5.06 -10.44
N PRO A 141 0.78 -3.80 -10.75
CA PRO A 141 -0.27 -3.09 -10.03
C PRO A 141 -1.67 -3.62 -10.32
N TRP A 142 -1.83 -4.43 -11.37
CA TRP A 142 -3.11 -4.96 -11.80
C TRP A 142 -3.39 -6.38 -11.32
N ALA A 143 -2.40 -7.05 -10.78
CA ALA A 143 -2.54 -8.38 -10.21
C ALA A 143 -3.03 -8.29 -8.76
N LEU A 144 -4.17 -8.91 -8.46
CA LEU A 144 -4.70 -9.03 -7.10
C LEU A 144 -4.77 -10.51 -6.71
N PRO A 145 -3.76 -11.05 -6.01
CA PRO A 145 -3.77 -12.43 -5.54
C PRO A 145 -4.92 -12.67 -4.56
N CYS A 146 -5.60 -13.77 -4.72
CA CYS A 146 -6.65 -14.24 -3.82
C CYS A 146 -6.49 -15.74 -3.56
N LYS A 147 -7.29 -16.30 -2.66
CA LYS A 147 -7.10 -17.67 -2.16
C LYS A 147 -7.18 -18.75 -3.24
N ASN A 148 -7.87 -18.51 -4.35
CA ASN A 148 -8.05 -19.48 -5.44
C ASN A 148 -7.41 -19.06 -6.77
N GLY A 149 -6.56 -18.03 -6.78
CA GLY A 149 -5.83 -17.58 -7.98
C GLY A 149 -5.43 -16.12 -7.92
N VAL A 150 -5.27 -15.49 -9.07
CA VAL A 150 -4.96 -14.07 -9.24
C VAL A 150 -6.03 -13.40 -10.07
N ILE A 151 -6.59 -12.31 -9.58
CA ILE A 151 -7.60 -11.50 -10.30
C ILE A 151 -6.87 -10.48 -11.15
N ASP A 152 -7.16 -10.45 -12.44
CA ASP A 152 -6.82 -9.34 -13.31
C ASP A 152 -7.76 -8.16 -13.05
N LEU A 153 -7.28 -7.12 -12.43
CA LEU A 153 -8.07 -5.93 -12.14
C LEU A 153 -8.47 -5.13 -13.38
N LYS A 154 -7.86 -5.40 -14.55
CA LYS A 154 -8.27 -4.78 -15.81
C LYS A 154 -9.56 -5.38 -16.36
N THR A 155 -9.80 -6.65 -16.10
CA THR A 155 -10.90 -7.41 -16.69
C THR A 155 -11.84 -8.05 -15.67
N GLY A 156 -11.41 -8.20 -14.43
CA GLY A 156 -12.11 -8.96 -13.39
C GLY A 156 -12.03 -10.48 -13.58
N GLN A 157 -11.18 -10.98 -14.47
CA GLN A 157 -11.02 -12.41 -14.69
C GLN A 157 -10.03 -13.02 -13.69
N LEU A 158 -10.29 -14.28 -13.33
CA LEU A 158 -9.38 -15.06 -12.48
C LEU A 158 -8.49 -15.94 -13.37
N TRP A 159 -7.19 -15.92 -13.10
CA TRP A 159 -6.25 -16.88 -13.67
C TRP A 159 -5.49 -17.66 -12.59
N PRO A 160 -4.90 -18.82 -12.90
CA PRO A 160 -3.98 -19.49 -11.99
C PRO A 160 -2.75 -18.60 -11.73
N GLY A 161 -2.28 -18.54 -10.49
CA GLY A 161 -1.05 -17.83 -10.19
C GLY A 161 0.17 -18.48 -10.87
N ASP A 162 1.13 -17.67 -11.33
CA ASP A 162 2.43 -18.12 -11.82
C ASP A 162 3.52 -17.72 -10.80
N PRO A 163 4.42 -18.63 -10.38
CA PRO A 163 5.54 -18.28 -9.52
C PRO A 163 6.40 -17.12 -10.05
N LYS A 164 6.41 -16.88 -11.35
CA LYS A 164 7.15 -15.79 -11.99
C LYS A 164 6.55 -14.40 -11.76
N ASP A 165 5.28 -14.33 -11.37
CA ASP A 165 4.59 -13.07 -11.06
C ASP A 165 5.13 -12.42 -9.77
N LEU A 166 5.85 -13.18 -8.95
CA LEU A 166 6.50 -12.73 -7.72
C LEU A 166 5.55 -11.97 -6.78
N LEU A 167 4.33 -12.49 -6.60
CA LEU A 167 3.33 -11.90 -5.72
C LEU A 167 3.54 -12.41 -4.28
N MET A 168 3.49 -11.50 -3.28
CA MET A 168 3.66 -11.84 -1.86
C MET A 168 2.38 -11.66 -1.05
N LYS A 169 1.75 -10.48 -1.17
CA LYS A 169 0.54 -10.17 -0.41
C LYS A 169 -0.68 -10.65 -1.15
N TYR A 170 -1.67 -11.17 -0.41
CA TYR A 170 -2.87 -11.73 -1.01
C TYR A 170 -4.13 -11.41 -0.19
N CYS A 171 -5.28 -11.47 -0.87
CA CYS A 171 -6.60 -11.44 -0.27
C CYS A 171 -6.96 -12.84 0.26
N PRO A 172 -7.31 -13.01 1.55
CA PRO A 172 -7.54 -14.32 2.16
C PRO A 172 -8.87 -14.97 1.78
N HIS A 173 -9.60 -14.38 0.83
CA HIS A 173 -10.90 -14.87 0.36
C HIS A 173 -10.83 -15.39 -1.07
N GLU A 174 -11.78 -16.28 -1.41
CA GLU A 174 -11.91 -16.82 -2.75
C GLU A 174 -12.63 -15.81 -3.67
N TRP A 175 -12.14 -15.69 -4.88
CA TRP A 175 -12.85 -14.98 -5.93
C TRP A 175 -14.01 -15.83 -6.46
N GLN A 176 -15.22 -15.30 -6.41
CA GLN A 176 -16.44 -15.95 -6.85
C GLN A 176 -17.04 -15.34 -8.13
N GLY A 177 -16.30 -14.43 -8.78
CA GLY A 177 -16.74 -13.73 -9.97
C GLY A 177 -17.35 -12.35 -9.67
N LEU A 178 -17.56 -11.57 -10.73
CA LEU A 178 -18.07 -10.20 -10.63
C LEU A 178 -19.51 -10.14 -10.07
N ASP A 179 -20.29 -11.20 -10.25
CA ASP A 179 -21.70 -11.24 -9.84
C ASP A 179 -21.90 -11.68 -8.37
N ALA A 180 -20.82 -11.96 -7.64
CA ALA A 180 -20.92 -12.31 -6.23
C ALA A 180 -21.63 -11.20 -5.44
N PRO A 181 -22.72 -11.50 -4.70
CA PRO A 181 -23.57 -10.47 -4.07
C PRO A 181 -22.97 -10.00 -2.74
N ALA A 182 -23.19 -8.72 -2.43
CA ALA A 182 -22.89 -8.13 -1.13
C ALA A 182 -24.00 -7.13 -0.71
N PRO A 183 -25.26 -7.58 -0.59
CA PRO A 183 -26.39 -6.66 -0.39
C PRO A 183 -26.33 -5.91 0.94
N MET A 184 -25.81 -6.53 2.02
CA MET A 184 -25.66 -5.84 3.30
C MET A 184 -24.55 -4.80 3.27
N TRP A 185 -23.46 -5.10 2.57
CA TRP A 185 -22.37 -4.13 2.36
C TRP A 185 -22.85 -2.94 1.53
N GLU A 186 -23.47 -3.19 0.39
CA GLU A 186 -23.97 -2.13 -0.51
C GLU A 186 -25.00 -1.24 0.21
N LYS A 187 -25.89 -1.86 1.01
CA LYS A 187 -26.82 -1.12 1.87
C LYS A 187 -26.09 -0.32 2.94
N ALA A 188 -25.09 -0.88 3.60
CA ALA A 188 -24.33 -0.17 4.63
C ALA A 188 -23.58 1.06 4.06
N ILE A 189 -22.98 0.94 2.88
CA ILE A 189 -22.36 2.08 2.19
C ILE A 189 -23.41 3.15 1.87
N LEU A 190 -24.57 2.77 1.33
CA LEU A 190 -25.64 3.70 1.02
C LEU A 190 -26.18 4.40 2.27
N ASP A 191 -26.36 3.66 3.38
CA ASP A 191 -26.80 4.22 4.66
C ASP A 191 -25.75 5.20 5.22
N MET A 192 -24.45 4.89 5.16
CA MET A 192 -23.35 5.79 5.57
C MET A 192 -23.33 7.08 4.73
N MET A 193 -23.71 6.99 3.47
CA MET A 193 -23.80 8.13 2.54
C MET A 193 -25.19 8.80 2.56
N ASN A 194 -25.99 8.59 3.60
CA ASN A 194 -27.34 9.16 3.78
C ASN A 194 -28.29 8.88 2.62
N GLY A 195 -28.21 7.70 2.02
CA GLY A 195 -29.04 7.33 0.86
C GLY A 195 -28.63 7.98 -0.46
N ASN A 196 -27.52 8.70 -0.48
CA ASN A 196 -27.00 9.33 -1.71
C ASN A 196 -26.27 8.30 -2.57
N GLN A 197 -26.92 7.86 -3.65
CA GLN A 197 -26.38 6.85 -4.57
C GLN A 197 -25.12 7.34 -5.30
N GLU A 198 -25.06 8.61 -5.70
CA GLU A 198 -23.89 9.18 -6.37
C GLU A 198 -22.63 9.09 -5.47
N MET A 199 -22.82 9.36 -4.16
CA MET A 199 -21.75 9.21 -3.17
C MET A 199 -21.37 7.74 -2.95
N ALA A 200 -22.34 6.82 -2.89
CA ALA A 200 -22.07 5.39 -2.77
C ALA A 200 -21.29 4.85 -3.98
N ASP A 201 -21.67 5.26 -5.19
CA ASP A 201 -20.96 4.91 -6.43
C ASP A 201 -19.55 5.50 -6.47
N PHE A 202 -19.38 6.71 -5.96
CA PHE A 202 -18.05 7.32 -5.84
C PHE A 202 -17.16 6.55 -4.86
N ILE A 203 -17.67 6.15 -3.69
CA ILE A 203 -16.95 5.33 -2.72
C ILE A 203 -16.55 3.98 -3.35
N ASN A 204 -17.43 3.39 -4.16
CA ASN A 204 -17.13 2.16 -4.90
C ASN A 204 -15.95 2.36 -5.87
N ARG A 205 -15.95 3.42 -6.69
CA ARG A 205 -14.84 3.73 -7.61
C ARG A 205 -13.56 4.05 -6.86
N LEU A 206 -13.64 4.80 -5.77
CA LEU A 206 -12.49 5.19 -4.96
C LEU A 206 -11.78 3.97 -4.35
N PHE A 207 -12.53 3.03 -3.76
CA PHE A 207 -11.93 1.79 -3.26
C PHE A 207 -11.54 0.84 -4.39
N GLY A 208 -12.28 0.84 -5.50
CA GLY A 208 -11.90 0.11 -6.71
C GLY A 208 -10.57 0.57 -7.29
N TYR A 209 -10.31 1.86 -7.33
CA TYR A 209 -8.99 2.42 -7.63
C TYR A 209 -7.95 1.96 -6.61
N SER A 210 -8.29 2.04 -5.32
CA SER A 210 -7.35 1.80 -4.23
C SER A 210 -6.86 0.36 -4.13
N ILE A 211 -7.61 -0.63 -4.66
CA ILE A 211 -7.12 -2.01 -4.74
C ILE A 211 -6.09 -2.23 -5.85
N THR A 212 -5.93 -1.28 -6.77
CA THR A 212 -4.81 -1.30 -7.72
C THR A 212 -3.52 -0.86 -7.02
N GLY A 213 -2.37 -1.20 -7.58
CA GLY A 213 -1.09 -0.67 -7.11
C GLY A 213 -0.72 0.68 -7.74
N LEU A 214 -1.69 1.41 -8.28
CA LEU A 214 -1.47 2.67 -8.95
C LEU A 214 -1.55 3.85 -7.99
N THR A 215 -0.76 4.90 -8.26
CA THR A 215 -0.77 6.17 -7.55
C THR A 215 -1.09 7.35 -8.47
N THR A 216 -1.72 7.08 -9.61
CA THR A 216 -1.96 8.05 -10.69
C THR A 216 -2.93 9.17 -10.31
N GLU A 217 -3.87 8.91 -9.42
CA GLU A 217 -4.86 9.91 -8.96
C GLU A 217 -4.26 10.92 -7.98
N HIS A 218 -3.14 10.58 -7.32
CA HIS A 218 -2.46 11.45 -6.34
C HIS A 218 -3.39 12.01 -5.25
N VAL A 219 -4.29 11.20 -4.70
CA VAL A 219 -5.34 11.65 -3.77
C VAL A 219 -5.05 11.30 -2.32
N LEU A 220 -5.58 12.13 -1.42
CA LEU A 220 -5.71 11.86 0.02
C LEU A 220 -7.20 12.02 0.40
N PRO A 221 -7.98 10.93 0.37
CA PRO A 221 -9.34 10.96 0.90
C PRO A 221 -9.35 11.18 2.42
N VAL A 222 -10.11 12.17 2.86
CA VAL A 222 -10.33 12.50 4.27
C VAL A 222 -11.77 12.18 4.63
N PHE A 223 -11.97 11.12 5.39
CA PHE A 223 -13.28 10.71 5.92
C PHE A 223 -13.58 11.51 7.19
N TRP A 224 -14.44 12.50 7.06
CA TRP A 224 -14.76 13.41 8.15
C TRP A 224 -16.16 13.20 8.70
N GLY A 225 -16.30 13.23 10.03
CA GLY A 225 -17.61 13.18 10.69
C GLY A 225 -17.51 12.95 12.19
N LYS A 226 -18.51 13.39 12.95
CA LYS A 226 -18.52 13.55 14.41
C LYS A 226 -18.43 12.25 15.26
N GLY A 227 -18.27 11.09 14.65
CA GLY A 227 -18.24 9.79 15.35
C GLY A 227 -19.51 8.98 15.17
N ARG A 228 -19.46 7.68 15.48
CA ARG A 228 -20.54 6.69 15.30
C ARG A 228 -21.16 6.67 13.91
N ASN A 229 -20.40 6.98 12.88
CA ASN A 229 -20.85 7.18 11.50
C ASN A 229 -20.38 6.08 10.53
N GLY A 230 -19.95 4.94 11.05
CA GLY A 230 -19.59 3.78 10.24
C GLY A 230 -18.16 3.78 9.69
N LYS A 231 -17.38 4.87 9.79
CA LYS A 231 -15.99 4.94 9.26
C LYS A 231 -15.12 3.76 9.72
N SER A 232 -15.11 3.46 11.02
CA SER A 232 -14.30 2.36 11.56
C SER A 232 -14.78 1.00 11.07
N LEU A 233 -16.10 0.78 11.00
CA LEU A 233 -16.68 -0.45 10.48
C LEU A 233 -16.29 -0.69 9.02
N LEU A 234 -16.37 0.36 8.20
CA LEU A 234 -15.96 0.32 6.79
C LEU A 234 -14.50 -0.12 6.66
N VAL A 235 -13.59 0.54 7.41
CA VAL A 235 -12.15 0.23 7.37
C VAL A 235 -11.86 -1.19 7.86
N GLU A 236 -12.45 -1.62 8.98
CA GLU A 236 -12.23 -2.97 9.52
C GLU A 236 -12.76 -4.05 8.57
N THR A 237 -13.88 -3.79 7.89
CA THR A 237 -14.41 -4.72 6.88
C THR A 237 -13.47 -4.82 5.68
N LEU A 238 -12.95 -3.70 5.17
CA LEU A 238 -12.00 -3.72 4.07
C LEU A 238 -10.67 -4.39 4.45
N ARG A 239 -10.19 -4.19 5.67
CA ARG A 239 -9.02 -4.89 6.19
C ARG A 239 -9.25 -6.40 6.27
N PHE A 240 -10.42 -6.82 6.73
CA PHE A 240 -10.79 -8.23 6.75
C PHE A 240 -10.80 -8.83 5.34
N VAL A 241 -11.39 -8.13 4.37
CA VAL A 241 -11.49 -8.60 2.98
C VAL A 241 -10.14 -8.64 2.28
N LEU A 242 -9.33 -7.59 2.43
CA LEU A 242 -8.06 -7.44 1.70
C LEU A 242 -6.85 -8.07 2.43
N GLY A 243 -7.03 -8.50 3.68
CA GLY A 243 -5.94 -9.08 4.47
C GLY A 243 -4.75 -8.13 4.61
N GLU A 244 -3.55 -8.64 4.36
CA GLU A 244 -2.31 -7.88 4.52
C GLU A 244 -2.13 -6.73 3.51
N MET A 245 -2.99 -6.60 2.51
CA MET A 245 -2.95 -5.50 1.55
C MET A 245 -3.60 -4.21 2.08
N ALA A 246 -4.33 -4.27 3.19
CA ALA A 246 -4.94 -3.12 3.85
C ALA A 246 -4.51 -3.05 5.32
N ALA A 247 -3.88 -1.95 5.74
CA ALA A 247 -3.35 -1.83 7.10
C ALA A 247 -3.55 -0.42 7.68
N PRO A 248 -3.67 -0.32 9.02
CA PRO A 248 -3.59 0.96 9.70
C PRO A 248 -2.15 1.48 9.67
N ILE A 249 -2.02 2.79 9.61
CA ILE A 249 -0.77 3.52 9.76
C ILE A 249 -0.91 4.57 10.86
N ARG A 250 0.20 5.07 11.35
CA ARG A 250 0.22 6.14 12.34
C ARG A 250 -0.17 7.47 11.69
N SER A 251 -1.07 8.23 12.31
CA SER A 251 -1.50 9.56 11.81
C SER A 251 -0.35 10.54 11.74
N GLU A 252 0.67 10.40 12.59
CA GLU A 252 1.90 11.21 12.60
C GLU A 252 2.69 11.13 11.28
N MET A 253 2.42 10.14 10.44
CA MET A 253 2.99 10.08 9.09
C MET A 253 2.41 11.14 8.15
N LEU A 254 1.22 11.66 8.46
CA LEU A 254 0.52 12.67 7.66
C LEU A 254 0.50 14.04 8.34
N LEU A 255 0.84 14.13 9.61
CA LEU A 255 0.72 15.34 10.43
C LEU A 255 2.09 15.95 10.73
N ASP A 256 2.12 17.26 10.93
CA ASP A 256 3.32 17.95 11.37
C ASP A 256 3.72 17.48 12.77
N GLN A 257 5.00 17.14 12.90
CA GLN A 257 5.59 16.68 14.15
C GLN A 257 6.35 17.83 14.82
N ALA A 258 6.20 17.95 16.14
CA ALA A 258 6.92 18.96 16.93
C ALA A 258 8.45 18.74 16.91
N PHE A 259 8.90 17.51 16.68
CA PHE A 259 10.30 17.17 16.59
C PHE A 259 10.59 16.46 15.27
N MET A 260 11.58 16.95 14.53
CA MET A 260 12.03 16.30 13.30
C MET A 260 12.75 14.99 13.64
N LYS A 261 12.26 13.87 13.11
CA LYS A 261 13.00 12.62 13.14
C LYS A 261 14.28 12.76 12.32
N SER A 262 15.38 12.12 12.79
CA SER A 262 16.62 12.07 12.00
C SER A 262 16.38 11.43 10.65
N SER A 263 16.80 12.09 9.59
CA SER A 263 16.66 11.59 8.21
C SER A 263 17.48 10.34 7.92
N SER A 264 18.50 10.05 8.76
CA SER A 264 19.40 8.89 8.62
C SER A 264 19.00 7.69 9.50
N GLY A 265 17.97 7.83 10.33
CA GLY A 265 17.50 6.77 11.23
C GLY A 265 16.60 5.74 10.53
N PRO A 266 16.43 4.54 11.12
CA PRO A 266 15.42 3.58 10.66
C PRO A 266 14.03 4.19 10.65
N ASN A 267 13.25 3.88 9.63
CA ASN A 267 11.86 4.34 9.51
C ASN A 267 10.93 3.16 9.21
N PRO A 268 10.56 2.36 10.21
CA PRO A 268 9.68 1.22 10.05
C PRO A 268 8.26 1.63 9.63
N ASP A 269 7.83 2.86 9.91
CA ASP A 269 6.53 3.37 9.49
C ASP A 269 6.45 3.45 7.96
N ILE A 270 7.50 3.95 7.30
CA ILE A 270 7.61 3.96 5.83
C ILE A 270 7.75 2.54 5.28
N MET A 271 8.55 1.67 5.93
CA MET A 271 8.68 0.27 5.50
C MET A 271 7.36 -0.48 5.57
N GLY A 272 6.50 -0.15 6.53
CA GLY A 272 5.16 -0.72 6.66
C GLY A 272 4.21 -0.43 5.50
N LEU A 273 4.50 0.60 4.68
CA LEU A 273 3.70 0.93 3.49
C LEU A 273 4.01 0.00 2.30
N LYS A 274 5.15 -0.69 2.31
CA LYS A 274 5.57 -1.51 1.18
C LYS A 274 4.57 -2.62 0.87
N GLY A 275 4.08 -2.66 -0.37
CA GLY A 275 3.12 -3.64 -0.87
C GLY A 275 1.69 -3.47 -0.32
N LEU A 276 1.38 -2.39 0.42
CA LEU A 276 -0.01 -2.06 0.75
C LEU A 276 -0.74 -1.54 -0.49
N ARG A 277 -2.04 -1.82 -0.56
CA ARG A 277 -2.98 -1.22 -1.49
C ARG A 277 -3.77 -0.08 -0.83
N ILE A 278 -4.11 -0.26 0.44
CA ILE A 278 -4.85 0.74 1.22
C ILE A 278 -4.18 0.93 2.58
N ALA A 279 -3.93 2.18 2.95
CA ALA A 279 -3.39 2.54 4.25
C ALA A 279 -4.32 3.54 4.96
N PHE A 280 -4.72 3.24 6.19
CA PHE A 280 -5.66 4.05 6.97
C PHE A 280 -4.97 4.72 8.15
N ALA A 281 -5.01 6.06 8.19
CA ALA A 281 -4.59 6.84 9.35
C ALA A 281 -5.83 7.31 10.14
N ASN A 282 -5.83 7.12 11.45
CA ASN A 282 -6.88 7.63 12.34
C ASN A 282 -6.33 8.82 13.14
N GLU A 283 -7.03 9.98 13.09
CA GLU A 283 -6.70 11.15 13.86
C GLU A 283 -7.91 11.58 14.68
N THR A 284 -7.74 11.70 15.97
CA THR A 284 -8.80 12.09 16.92
C THR A 284 -8.55 13.48 17.54
N ASP A 285 -7.30 13.95 17.52
CA ASP A 285 -6.94 15.22 18.15
C ASP A 285 -7.40 16.41 17.31
N SER A 286 -7.81 17.48 17.99
CA SER A 286 -8.12 18.75 17.36
C SER A 286 -6.89 19.64 17.21
N GLY A 287 -6.92 20.57 16.24
CA GLY A 287 -5.86 21.57 16.06
C GLY A 287 -4.54 21.03 15.50
N ARG A 288 -4.53 19.83 14.94
CA ARG A 288 -3.34 19.26 14.26
C ARG A 288 -3.19 19.86 12.86
N HIS A 289 -1.96 20.02 12.43
CA HIS A 289 -1.62 20.49 11.08
C HIS A 289 -1.21 19.34 10.18
N LEU A 290 -1.73 19.34 8.95
CA LEU A 290 -1.33 18.35 7.94
C LEU A 290 0.06 18.70 7.40
N SER A 291 0.96 17.74 7.39
CA SER A 291 2.31 17.90 6.82
C SER A 291 2.24 17.83 5.29
N THR A 292 2.22 18.99 4.65
CA THR A 292 2.05 19.08 3.19
C THR A 292 3.17 18.40 2.43
N SER A 293 4.40 18.41 2.96
CA SER A 293 5.55 17.72 2.36
C SER A 293 5.42 16.20 2.43
N GLN A 294 5.04 15.66 3.58
CA GLN A 294 4.86 14.21 3.77
C GLN A 294 3.68 13.69 2.94
N VAL A 295 2.55 14.39 2.95
CA VAL A 295 1.40 13.99 2.12
C VAL A 295 1.78 13.96 0.64
N LYS A 296 2.48 14.98 0.13
CA LYS A 296 2.92 15.02 -1.27
C LYS A 296 3.87 13.87 -1.60
N GLN A 297 4.79 13.54 -0.70
CA GLN A 297 5.72 12.43 -0.85
C GLN A 297 4.99 11.08 -0.86
N LEU A 298 4.08 10.85 0.11
CA LEU A 298 3.42 9.57 0.31
C LEU A 298 2.26 9.30 -0.67
N THR A 299 1.67 10.34 -1.26
CA THR A 299 0.64 10.23 -2.30
C THR A 299 1.20 10.40 -3.72
N GLY A 300 2.50 10.62 -3.84
CA GLY A 300 3.18 10.74 -5.13
C GLY A 300 3.58 9.40 -5.71
N ALA A 301 4.11 9.44 -6.93
CA ALA A 301 4.67 8.27 -7.63
C ALA A 301 6.19 8.11 -7.41
N ASP A 302 6.82 8.99 -6.63
CA ASP A 302 8.25 8.95 -6.36
C ASP A 302 8.61 7.78 -5.43
N SER A 303 9.79 7.19 -5.66
CA SER A 303 10.26 6.11 -4.82
C SER A 303 10.49 6.55 -3.37
N LEU A 304 10.08 5.72 -2.43
CA LEU A 304 10.37 5.85 -1.01
C LEU A 304 11.64 5.07 -0.67
N VAL A 305 12.44 5.62 0.25
CA VAL A 305 13.66 4.98 0.75
C VAL A 305 13.58 4.90 2.26
N ALA A 306 13.68 3.71 2.82
CA ALA A 306 13.64 3.47 4.25
C ALA A 306 14.33 2.15 4.62
N ARG A 307 14.53 1.91 5.91
CA ARG A 307 14.99 0.62 6.43
C ARG A 307 14.35 0.30 7.77
N ASN A 308 14.23 -0.97 8.10
CA ASN A 308 13.84 -1.38 9.44
C ASN A 308 15.02 -1.23 10.44
N PRO A 309 14.74 -1.22 11.75
CA PRO A 309 15.78 -1.39 12.75
C PRO A 309 16.57 -2.67 12.46
N HIS A 310 17.91 -2.56 12.55
CA HIS A 310 18.88 -3.64 12.29
C HIS A 310 19.11 -4.03 10.81
N ASP A 311 18.33 -3.51 9.85
CA ASP A 311 18.64 -3.69 8.43
C ASP A 311 19.98 -3.01 8.10
N LYS A 312 20.86 -3.72 7.38
CA LYS A 312 22.18 -3.20 6.96
C LYS A 312 22.06 -2.16 5.85
N TYR A 313 21.06 -2.28 5.02
CA TYR A 313 20.87 -1.47 3.81
C TYR A 313 19.49 -0.83 3.81
N GLU A 314 19.40 0.30 3.12
CA GLU A 314 18.13 0.93 2.82
C GLU A 314 17.43 0.19 1.68
N THR A 315 16.11 0.05 1.80
CA THR A 315 15.24 -0.48 0.76
C THR A 315 14.58 0.68 0.02
N ARG A 316 14.64 0.64 -1.30
CA ARG A 316 13.91 1.57 -2.17
C ARG A 316 12.70 0.86 -2.77
N PHE A 317 11.53 1.46 -2.69
CA PHE A 317 10.32 0.91 -3.30
C PHE A 317 9.41 2.03 -3.80
N TYR A 318 8.53 1.70 -4.74
CA TYR A 318 7.50 2.62 -5.22
C TYR A 318 6.22 2.44 -4.39
N PRO A 319 5.50 3.52 -4.08
CA PRO A 319 4.20 3.44 -3.44
C PRO A 319 3.20 2.64 -4.30
N THR A 320 2.47 1.75 -3.67
CA THR A 320 1.38 0.97 -4.29
C THR A 320 0.07 1.17 -3.54
N HIS A 321 -0.01 2.20 -2.71
CA HIS A 321 -1.11 2.41 -1.77
C HIS A 321 -1.83 3.73 -2.00
N THR A 322 -3.12 3.73 -1.71
CA THR A 322 -3.91 4.94 -1.46
C THR A 322 -3.98 5.17 0.04
N LEU A 323 -3.64 6.38 0.48
CA LEU A 323 -3.73 6.79 1.89
C LEU A 323 -5.12 7.35 2.18
N TYR A 324 -5.68 6.98 3.34
CA TYR A 324 -6.93 7.51 3.87
C TYR A 324 -6.70 8.13 5.24
N LEU A 325 -7.25 9.30 5.47
CA LEU A 325 -7.29 9.92 6.79
C LEU A 325 -8.71 9.87 7.34
N LEU A 326 -8.90 9.19 8.45
CA LEU A 326 -10.16 9.18 9.19
C LEU A 326 -10.05 10.17 10.34
N THR A 327 -10.98 11.12 10.40
CA THR A 327 -10.92 12.15 11.45
C THR A 327 -12.30 12.61 11.87
N ASN A 328 -12.39 13.09 13.12
CA ASN A 328 -13.56 13.81 13.62
C ASN A 328 -13.38 15.32 13.50
N ASN A 329 -12.14 15.79 13.46
CA ASN A 329 -11.78 17.19 13.33
C ASN A 329 -10.96 17.38 12.08
N LYS A 330 -11.31 18.38 11.26
CA LYS A 330 -10.52 18.71 10.06
C LYS A 330 -9.12 19.18 10.50
N PRO A 331 -8.01 18.57 10.03
CA PRO A 331 -6.69 19.09 10.35
C PRO A 331 -6.43 20.40 9.62
N HIS A 332 -5.64 21.29 10.21
CA HIS A 332 -5.28 22.55 9.56
C HIS A 332 -4.43 22.30 8.31
N VAL A 333 -4.84 22.93 7.21
CA VAL A 333 -4.17 22.83 5.90
C VAL A 333 -3.94 24.24 5.35
N PRO A 334 -2.70 24.59 4.98
CA PRO A 334 -2.44 25.90 4.42
C PRO A 334 -3.29 26.19 3.17
N SER A 335 -4.17 27.18 3.22
CA SER A 335 -5.09 27.56 2.11
C SER A 335 -4.36 27.91 0.81
N TRP A 336 -3.11 28.39 0.92
CA TRP A 336 -2.25 28.77 -0.21
C TRP A 336 -1.48 27.62 -0.85
N ASP A 337 -1.50 26.42 -0.29
CA ASP A 337 -0.78 25.28 -0.89
C ASP A 337 -1.68 24.53 -1.90
N PHE A 338 -1.75 25.06 -3.11
CA PHE A 338 -2.55 24.50 -4.19
C PHE A 338 -2.31 23.01 -4.45
N ALA A 339 -1.06 22.54 -4.27
CA ALA A 339 -0.71 21.16 -4.55
C ALA A 339 -1.30 20.18 -3.52
N ILE A 340 -1.48 20.59 -2.26
CA ILE A 340 -2.16 19.76 -1.26
C ILE A 340 -3.67 19.74 -1.51
N TRP A 341 -4.29 20.91 -1.83
CA TRP A 341 -5.71 21.01 -2.11
C TRP A 341 -6.14 20.23 -3.36
N LYS A 342 -5.25 20.02 -4.32
CA LYS A 342 -5.50 19.12 -5.46
C LYS A 342 -5.49 17.63 -5.07
N ARG A 343 -4.90 17.28 -3.94
CA ARG A 343 -4.83 15.89 -3.45
C ARG A 343 -5.92 15.56 -2.45
N LEU A 344 -6.26 16.55 -1.63
CA LEU A 344 -7.20 16.38 -0.54
C LEU A 344 -8.63 16.31 -1.06
N ILE A 345 -9.35 15.26 -0.64
CA ILE A 345 -10.75 15.03 -0.98
C ILE A 345 -11.51 14.84 0.32
N LEU A 346 -12.33 15.83 0.71
CA LEU A 346 -13.14 15.73 1.92
C LEU A 346 -14.42 14.95 1.63
N ILE A 347 -14.60 13.84 2.31
CA ILE A 347 -15.78 12.97 2.20
C ILE A 347 -16.55 13.04 3.52
N PRO A 348 -17.70 13.72 3.56
CA PRO A 348 -18.48 13.88 4.77
C PRO A 348 -19.25 12.59 5.12
N PHE A 349 -19.11 12.15 6.36
CA PHE A 349 -19.91 11.10 6.99
C PHE A 349 -20.89 11.76 7.95
N GLY A 350 -22.00 12.28 7.43
CA GLY A 350 -22.95 13.10 8.15
C GLY A 350 -23.95 12.32 9.01
N ILE A 351 -24.06 10.99 8.81
CA ILE A 351 -25.01 10.13 9.55
C ILE A 351 -24.36 9.58 10.81
N SER A 352 -25.13 9.52 11.89
CA SER A 352 -24.77 8.84 13.14
C SER A 352 -25.62 7.60 13.37
N PHE A 353 -24.99 6.48 13.75
CA PHE A 353 -25.69 5.24 14.10
C PHE A 353 -25.80 5.13 15.63
N VAL A 354 -27.03 5.16 16.14
CA VAL A 354 -27.36 5.24 17.56
C VAL A 354 -28.38 4.19 17.99
N ASP A 355 -28.49 3.88 19.28
CA ASP A 355 -29.48 2.92 19.80
C ASP A 355 -30.93 3.46 19.67
N GLU A 356 -31.13 4.77 19.78
CA GLU A 356 -32.44 5.42 19.69
C GLU A 356 -32.34 6.65 18.77
N PRO A 357 -32.61 6.53 17.45
CA PRO A 357 -32.61 7.68 16.54
C PRO A 357 -33.68 8.71 16.91
N ARG A 358 -33.29 9.98 17.01
CA ARG A 358 -34.18 11.10 17.34
C ARG A 358 -34.09 12.25 16.33
N HIS A 359 -33.06 12.24 15.48
CA HIS A 359 -32.79 13.26 14.48
C HIS A 359 -32.79 12.69 13.06
N PRO A 360 -33.03 13.50 12.03
CA PRO A 360 -33.02 13.03 10.63
C PRO A 360 -31.67 12.47 10.15
N ASP A 361 -30.56 12.89 10.77
CA ASP A 361 -29.19 12.43 10.53
C ASP A 361 -28.77 11.24 11.40
N GLU A 362 -29.72 10.64 12.15
CA GLU A 362 -29.49 9.45 12.94
C GLU A 362 -30.16 8.23 12.31
N ARG A 363 -29.52 7.08 12.49
CA ARG A 363 -30.02 5.75 12.08
C ARG A 363 -29.86 4.78 13.24
N LEU A 364 -30.70 3.75 13.25
CA LEU A 364 -30.58 2.67 14.23
C LEU A 364 -29.28 1.89 13.98
N ILE A 365 -28.51 1.68 15.05
CA ILE A 365 -27.28 0.89 14.98
C ILE A 365 -27.61 -0.61 14.89
N ASP A 366 -26.97 -1.33 13.96
CA ASP A 366 -26.91 -2.79 13.99
C ASP A 366 -25.57 -3.23 14.60
N LYS A 367 -25.61 -3.70 15.85
CA LYS A 367 -24.40 -4.11 16.59
C LYS A 367 -23.73 -5.37 16.01
N GLU A 368 -24.47 -6.16 15.22
CA GLU A 368 -23.98 -7.38 14.58
C GLU A 368 -23.51 -7.15 13.15
N LEU A 369 -23.68 -5.94 12.61
CA LEU A 369 -23.38 -5.64 11.22
C LEU A 369 -21.97 -6.04 10.83
N GLY A 370 -20.97 -5.81 11.67
CA GLY A 370 -19.59 -6.19 11.42
C GLY A 370 -19.39 -7.69 11.13
N GLU A 371 -20.03 -8.56 11.91
CA GLU A 371 -19.97 -10.00 11.71
C GLU A 371 -20.75 -10.45 10.46
N LYS A 372 -21.89 -9.81 10.20
CA LYS A 372 -22.67 -10.05 8.98
C LYS A 372 -21.89 -9.69 7.72
N LEU A 373 -21.19 -8.55 7.72
CA LEU A 373 -20.35 -8.10 6.59
C LEU A 373 -19.17 -9.05 6.31
N LYS A 374 -18.60 -9.66 7.33
CA LYS A 374 -17.55 -10.68 7.13
C LYS A 374 -18.04 -11.88 6.33
N GLN A 375 -19.32 -12.23 6.44
CA GLN A 375 -19.92 -13.33 5.66
C GLN A 375 -20.06 -12.99 4.17
N GLU A 376 -20.11 -11.70 3.83
CA GLU A 376 -20.16 -11.22 2.45
C GLU A 376 -18.77 -10.94 1.83
N ALA A 377 -17.68 -11.40 2.43
CA ALA A 377 -16.32 -11.03 2.04
C ALA A 377 -16.04 -11.26 0.54
N ALA A 378 -16.50 -12.37 -0.05
CA ALA A 378 -16.34 -12.63 -1.48
C ALA A 378 -17.16 -11.65 -2.34
N GLY A 379 -18.36 -11.29 -1.92
CA GLY A 379 -19.19 -10.29 -2.59
C GLY A 379 -18.62 -8.88 -2.46
N ILE A 380 -18.03 -8.53 -1.30
CA ILE A 380 -17.32 -7.25 -1.10
C ILE A 380 -16.09 -7.18 -1.99
N LEU A 381 -15.34 -8.29 -2.14
CA LEU A 381 -14.23 -8.36 -3.09
C LEU A 381 -14.72 -8.12 -4.53
N ALA A 382 -15.86 -8.73 -4.92
CA ALA A 382 -16.47 -8.48 -6.21
C ALA A 382 -16.91 -7.02 -6.39
N TRP A 383 -17.47 -6.41 -5.34
CA TRP A 383 -17.84 -5.00 -5.33
C TRP A 383 -16.63 -4.08 -5.54
N LEU A 384 -15.49 -4.38 -4.90
CA LEU A 384 -14.24 -3.65 -5.11
C LEU A 384 -13.74 -3.75 -6.55
N VAL A 385 -13.78 -4.96 -7.14
CA VAL A 385 -13.35 -5.18 -8.53
C VAL A 385 -14.30 -4.50 -9.51
N ARG A 386 -15.63 -4.56 -9.29
CA ARG A 386 -16.61 -3.79 -10.09
C ARG A 386 -16.28 -2.28 -10.03
N GLY A 387 -16.00 -1.75 -8.85
CA GLY A 387 -15.57 -0.37 -8.68
C GLY A 387 -14.28 -0.03 -9.46
N CYS A 388 -13.33 -0.96 -9.50
CA CYS A 388 -12.10 -0.82 -10.28
C CYS A 388 -12.40 -0.74 -11.79
N LEU A 389 -13.27 -1.59 -12.30
CA LEU A 389 -13.66 -1.57 -13.72
C LEU A 389 -14.38 -0.27 -14.09
N VAL A 390 -15.26 0.22 -13.21
CA VAL A 390 -15.98 1.49 -13.42
C VAL A 390 -15.00 2.67 -13.39
N TRP A 391 -14.05 2.68 -12.44
CA TRP A 391 -13.00 3.70 -12.35
C TRP A 391 -12.15 3.74 -13.64
N GLN A 392 -11.76 2.60 -14.18
CA GLN A 392 -10.98 2.55 -15.43
C GLN A 392 -11.70 3.22 -16.60
N PHE A 393 -13.03 3.18 -16.62
CA PHE A 393 -13.83 3.77 -17.69
C PHE A 393 -14.04 5.29 -17.52
N GLN A 394 -14.28 5.77 -16.28
CA GLN A 394 -14.69 7.16 -16.05
C GLN A 394 -13.86 7.93 -15.03
N GLY A 395 -12.76 7.34 -14.52
CA GLY A 395 -11.97 7.93 -13.45
C GLY A 395 -12.72 7.98 -12.12
N LEU A 396 -12.24 8.77 -11.18
CA LEU A 396 -12.90 8.94 -9.88
C LEU A 396 -14.24 9.66 -10.02
N ASN A 397 -14.38 10.61 -10.95
CA ASN A 397 -15.60 11.36 -11.22
C ASN A 397 -16.24 11.87 -9.92
N TYR A 398 -15.68 12.94 -9.36
CA TYR A 398 -16.05 13.47 -8.04
C TYR A 398 -17.49 13.98 -8.00
N PRO A 399 -18.33 13.52 -7.04
CA PRO A 399 -19.65 14.11 -6.79
C PRO A 399 -19.56 15.59 -6.43
N GLN A 400 -20.61 16.35 -6.76
CA GLN A 400 -20.68 17.75 -6.42
C GLN A 400 -20.51 18.00 -4.91
N LEU A 401 -21.12 17.16 -4.06
CA LEU A 401 -20.99 17.23 -2.60
C LEU A 401 -19.54 17.15 -2.12
N VAL A 402 -18.71 16.31 -2.76
CA VAL A 402 -17.28 16.18 -2.42
C VAL A 402 -16.52 17.43 -2.82
N MET A 403 -16.82 17.99 -4.00
CA MET A 403 -16.19 19.23 -4.48
C MET A 403 -16.55 20.42 -3.59
N GLU A 404 -17.82 20.55 -3.24
CA GLU A 404 -18.34 21.60 -2.35
C GLU A 404 -17.73 21.49 -0.95
N SER A 405 -17.81 20.31 -0.33
CA SER A 405 -17.25 20.08 1.02
C SER A 405 -15.73 20.34 1.07
N THR A 406 -15.00 19.98 0.02
CA THR A 406 -13.56 20.25 -0.08
C THR A 406 -13.30 21.74 -0.27
N GLY A 407 -14.13 22.42 -1.08
CA GLY A 407 -14.07 23.87 -1.30
C GLY A 407 -14.36 24.66 -0.03
N GLU A 408 -15.42 24.28 0.70
CA GLU A 408 -15.77 24.86 2.00
C GLU A 408 -14.63 24.70 3.00
N TYR A 409 -14.08 23.51 3.12
CA TYR A 409 -12.94 23.25 3.99
C TYR A 409 -11.73 24.15 3.65
N ARG A 410 -11.44 24.35 2.36
CA ARG A 410 -10.38 25.26 1.94
C ARG A 410 -10.68 26.71 2.32
N ASN A 411 -11.95 27.13 2.21
CA ASN A 411 -12.38 28.48 2.60
C ASN A 411 -12.30 28.69 4.11
N GLU A 412 -12.68 27.69 4.92
CA GLU A 412 -12.50 27.72 6.38
C GLU A 412 -11.03 27.91 6.81
N GLU A 413 -10.09 27.38 6.04
CA GLU A 413 -8.65 27.53 6.28
C GLU A 413 -8.06 28.84 5.75
N ASP A 414 -8.88 29.70 5.15
CA ASP A 414 -8.47 30.99 4.63
C ASP A 414 -8.62 32.10 5.68
N PHE A 415 -7.61 32.20 6.49
CA PHE A 415 -7.54 33.21 7.56
C PHE A 415 -7.60 34.67 7.09
N THR A 416 -7.61 34.95 5.77
CA THR A 416 -7.71 36.30 5.23
C THR A 416 -9.12 36.66 4.75
N ALA A 417 -10.06 35.72 4.76
CA ALA A 417 -11.38 35.91 4.18
C ALA A 417 -12.12 37.04 4.90
N ASP A 418 -12.29 36.94 6.23
CA ASP A 418 -13.00 37.90 7.03
C ASP A 418 -12.34 39.29 6.96
N PHE A 419 -11.01 39.37 6.99
CA PHE A 419 -10.28 40.63 6.81
C PHE A 419 -10.57 41.26 5.46
N VAL A 420 -10.62 40.48 4.39
CA VAL A 420 -10.93 41.05 3.06
C VAL A 420 -12.36 41.54 3.01
N ASP A 421 -13.30 40.82 3.59
CA ASP A 421 -14.72 41.21 3.59
C ASP A 421 -15.00 42.44 4.47
N GLU A 422 -14.32 42.57 5.62
CA GLU A 422 -14.56 43.63 6.59
C GLU A 422 -13.73 44.91 6.31
N CYS A 423 -12.50 44.74 5.81
CA CYS A 423 -11.54 45.83 5.71
C CYS A 423 -11.17 46.25 4.30
N CYS A 424 -11.65 45.54 3.27
CA CYS A 424 -11.22 45.80 1.90
C CYS A 424 -12.40 46.02 0.95
N ILE A 425 -12.13 46.79 -0.10
CA ILE A 425 -13.02 46.95 -1.25
C ILE A 425 -12.42 46.26 -2.47
N ILE A 426 -13.24 45.51 -3.18
CA ILE A 426 -12.83 44.76 -4.37
C ILE A 426 -13.34 45.45 -5.62
N GLY A 427 -12.45 45.73 -6.57
CA GLY A 427 -12.80 46.33 -7.87
C GLY A 427 -11.55 46.58 -8.70
N LYS A 428 -11.66 46.46 -10.02
CA LYS A 428 -10.52 46.55 -10.96
C LYS A 428 -9.76 47.89 -10.89
N GLU A 429 -10.40 48.92 -10.44
CA GLU A 429 -9.89 50.27 -10.25
C GLU A 429 -9.00 50.42 -9.00
N TYR A 430 -9.12 49.51 -8.06
CA TYR A 430 -8.39 49.61 -6.80
C TYR A 430 -7.01 48.96 -6.87
N LYS A 431 -6.09 49.55 -6.12
CA LYS A 431 -4.76 48.99 -5.85
C LYS A 431 -4.33 49.35 -4.43
N CYS A 432 -3.71 48.41 -3.75
CA CYS A 432 -3.17 48.64 -2.42
C CYS A 432 -1.71 48.21 -2.33
N ARG A 433 -0.89 49.00 -1.63
CA ARG A 433 0.50 48.63 -1.35
C ARG A 433 0.53 47.44 -0.40
N ALA A 434 1.40 46.46 -0.68
CA ALA A 434 1.44 45.22 0.10
C ALA A 434 1.83 45.42 1.58
N SER A 435 2.65 46.42 1.89
CA SER A 435 2.95 46.81 3.28
C SER A 435 1.72 47.34 4.00
N ASP A 436 1.00 48.28 3.38
CA ASP A 436 -0.14 48.97 4.02
C ASP A 436 -1.30 47.97 4.25
N LEU A 437 -1.48 47.07 3.31
CA LEU A 437 -2.45 45.97 3.45
C LEU A 437 -2.08 45.03 4.61
N TYR A 438 -0.79 44.70 4.77
CA TYR A 438 -0.35 43.85 5.87
C TYR A 438 -0.42 44.55 7.23
N ASP A 439 -0.13 45.85 7.28
CA ASP A 439 -0.24 46.66 8.51
C ASP A 439 -1.71 46.78 8.95
N SER A 440 -2.65 46.94 7.99
CA SER A 440 -4.09 46.90 8.26
C SER A 440 -4.55 45.52 8.75
N PHE A 441 -4.08 44.46 8.08
CA PHE A 441 -4.36 43.08 8.49
C PHE A 441 -3.84 42.80 9.91
N THR A 442 -2.65 43.28 10.26
CA THR A 442 -2.06 43.08 11.58
C THR A 442 -2.92 43.66 12.68
N ARG A 443 -3.39 44.92 12.49
CA ARG A 443 -4.29 45.59 13.44
C ARG A 443 -5.62 44.87 13.57
N TRP A 444 -6.26 44.55 12.44
CA TRP A 444 -7.53 43.81 12.43
C TRP A 444 -7.36 42.43 13.13
N TRP A 445 -6.25 41.74 12.89
CA TRP A 445 -5.99 40.43 13.50
C TRP A 445 -5.82 40.53 15.03
N GLU A 446 -5.06 41.49 15.51
CA GLU A 446 -4.84 41.71 16.94
C GLU A 446 -6.14 42.02 17.68
N ASP A 447 -7.03 42.74 17.02
CA ASP A 447 -8.35 43.14 17.57
C ASP A 447 -9.35 41.94 17.58
N ASN A 448 -9.33 41.09 16.57
CA ASN A 448 -10.35 40.05 16.36
C ASN A 448 -9.89 38.63 16.67
N GLN A 449 -8.60 38.29 16.46
CA GLN A 449 -8.10 36.93 16.49
C GLN A 449 -7.01 36.71 17.55
N GLY A 450 -6.38 37.75 18.06
CA GLY A 450 -5.38 37.73 19.13
C GLY A 450 -3.94 38.00 18.69
N LYS A 451 -2.98 37.81 19.63
CA LYS A 451 -1.59 38.31 19.48
C LYS A 451 -0.69 37.56 18.50
N LYS A 452 -1.07 36.38 18.03
CA LYS A 452 -0.22 35.61 17.09
C LYS A 452 -0.58 35.89 15.64
N VAL A 453 -0.10 37.03 15.12
CA VAL A 453 -0.35 37.44 13.73
C VAL A 453 0.43 36.55 12.75
N PRO A 454 -0.22 36.03 11.68
CA PRO A 454 0.49 35.36 10.58
C PRO A 454 1.54 36.28 9.96
N SER A 455 2.74 35.75 9.67
CA SER A 455 3.82 36.57 9.13
C SER A 455 3.47 37.19 7.78
N GLN A 456 4.05 38.36 7.45
CA GLN A 456 3.88 39.02 6.16
C GLN A 456 4.14 38.12 4.95
N LYS A 457 5.09 37.18 5.09
CA LYS A 457 5.40 36.18 4.05
C LYS A 457 4.23 35.20 3.83
N VAL A 458 3.58 34.77 4.90
CA VAL A 458 2.42 33.86 4.86
C VAL A 458 1.22 34.59 4.33
N PHE A 459 0.87 35.76 4.90
CA PHE A 459 -0.18 36.62 4.41
C PHE A 459 -0.03 36.94 2.92
N GLY A 460 1.18 37.33 2.49
CA GLY A 460 1.47 37.65 1.11
C GLY A 460 1.31 36.47 0.13
N LYS A 461 1.46 35.25 0.59
CA LYS A 461 1.20 34.05 -0.24
C LYS A 461 -0.30 33.85 -0.47
N VAL A 462 -1.12 34.04 0.55
CA VAL A 462 -2.59 33.90 0.44
C VAL A 462 -3.13 34.99 -0.46
N MET A 463 -2.77 36.26 -0.19
CA MET A 463 -3.25 37.42 -0.96
C MET A 463 -2.83 37.36 -2.43
N ALA A 464 -1.64 36.84 -2.74
CA ALA A 464 -1.18 36.69 -4.12
C ALA A 464 -1.93 35.57 -4.93
N GLN A 465 -2.70 34.73 -4.29
CA GLN A 465 -3.60 33.78 -4.97
C GLN A 465 -4.96 34.43 -5.30
N LYS A 466 -5.37 35.40 -4.49
CA LYS A 466 -6.66 36.11 -4.65
C LYS A 466 -6.55 37.31 -5.58
N PHE A 467 -5.42 38.00 -5.54
CA PHE A 467 -5.24 39.30 -6.22
C PHE A 467 -3.91 39.33 -6.99
N ASP A 468 -3.92 39.99 -8.15
CA ASP A 468 -2.76 40.16 -9.00
C ASP A 468 -1.69 41.02 -8.32
N ARG A 469 -0.53 40.45 -8.00
CA ARG A 469 0.57 41.08 -7.29
C ARG A 469 1.67 41.50 -8.26
N LYS A 470 1.84 42.86 -8.41
CA LYS A 470 2.87 43.44 -9.29
C LYS A 470 3.93 44.20 -8.51
N LYS A 471 5.15 44.20 -8.99
CA LYS A 471 6.28 44.97 -8.45
C LYS A 471 6.54 46.20 -9.30
N ASN A 472 6.41 47.37 -8.68
CA ASN A 472 6.83 48.64 -9.21
C ASN A 472 7.53 49.41 -8.08
N MET A 473 8.87 49.28 -7.95
CA MET A 473 9.69 49.64 -6.77
C MET A 473 9.26 48.90 -5.50
N VAL A 474 7.98 48.89 -5.17
CA VAL A 474 7.33 48.15 -4.09
C VAL A 474 6.24 47.22 -4.66
N PHE A 475 5.77 46.27 -3.87
CA PHE A 475 4.71 45.37 -4.31
C PHE A 475 3.34 46.01 -4.10
N TYR A 476 2.46 45.86 -5.09
CA TYR A 476 1.05 46.25 -5.03
C TYR A 476 0.16 45.07 -5.35
N TYR A 477 -0.99 45.00 -4.71
CA TYR A 477 -2.10 44.15 -5.10
C TYR A 477 -3.07 44.98 -5.94
N HIS A 478 -3.46 44.45 -7.10
CA HIS A 478 -4.43 45.05 -8.02
C HIS A 478 -5.78 44.36 -7.85
N GLY A 479 -6.86 45.13 -7.98
CA GLY A 479 -8.22 44.63 -7.78
C GLY A 479 -8.69 44.70 -6.33
N LEU A 480 -7.90 45.29 -5.42
CA LEU A 480 -8.17 45.40 -3.99
C LEU A 480 -7.72 46.75 -3.46
N GLY A 481 -8.55 47.39 -2.66
CA GLY A 481 -8.25 48.61 -1.87
C GLY A 481 -8.59 48.39 -0.39
N LEU A 482 -8.03 49.17 0.49
CA LEU A 482 -8.48 49.23 1.87
C LEU A 482 -9.73 50.16 1.95
N LEU A 483 -10.72 49.76 2.74
CA LEU A 483 -11.79 50.64 3.15
C LEU A 483 -11.17 51.74 4.03
N GLU A 484 -11.40 52.99 3.69
CA GLU A 484 -11.02 54.08 4.56
C GLU A 484 -11.82 53.95 5.87
N THR A 485 -11.15 53.69 6.98
CA THR A 485 -11.76 53.87 8.30
C THR A 485 -12.16 55.35 8.38
N PRO A 486 -13.40 55.68 8.75
CA PRO A 486 -13.71 57.07 9.05
C PRO A 486 -12.72 57.53 10.13
N LEU A 487 -11.87 58.49 9.79
CA LEU A 487 -11.04 59.18 10.77
C LEU A 487 -12.00 59.65 11.87
N ASP A 488 -11.73 59.25 13.12
CA ASP A 488 -12.47 59.61 14.30
C ASP A 488 -12.93 61.06 14.23
N ALA A 489 -14.27 61.26 14.27
CA ALA A 489 -14.88 62.57 14.43
C ALA A 489 -14.93 62.91 15.91
#